data_df6f2ae6c35c1b77084dc625cbe9eee6
#
_entry.id   df6f2ae6c35c1b77084dc625cbe9eee6
#
_cell.length_a   1.000
_cell.length_b   1.000
_cell.length_c   1.000
_cell.angle_alpha   90.00
_cell.angle_beta   90.00
_cell.angle_gamma   90.00
#
_symmetry.space_group_name_H-M   'P 1'
#
loop_
_entity.id
_entity.type
_entity.pdbx_description
1 polymer ?
#
loop_
_entity_poly.entity_id
_entity_poly.type
_entity_poly.pdbx_seq_one_letter_code
_entity_poly.pdbx_strand_id
1 'polypeptide(L)'
;MEIRLMGEQIGAEIMGVDVKSMDEATWAKIYQAWLDHNVIIVRNQELGIEDFYKYSLRFGPVEAHPSKSTRHPDFPKITVLGVGKFDEDGRLDLAIYRRGAECFHTDGAYDNDPFKATQLYALAIPSRGGDTHFASMYAAYDALPQRLKDRLDGRKAAFVYGGRTARHVTLLNEEDRQKPPAMHSLFRVHPETGRKALYFDPGKILAIEGLEEAESDEIIDELETYMLQPAGQYTHKWRVGDIVIWDNRCSYHKAAGDYPPEEDRIHWRVSIKDYGSPIKPD
;
A
#
# COMPACT_ATOMS: atom_id res chain seq x y z
N MET A 1 10.09 -24.57 3.98
CA MET A 1 9.84 -23.21 3.44
C MET A 1 10.72 -22.98 2.25
N GLU A 2 10.15 -22.52 1.16
CA GLU A 2 10.82 -22.11 -0.07
C GLU A 2 10.40 -20.67 -0.39
N ILE A 3 11.32 -19.86 -0.92
CA ILE A 3 11.06 -18.49 -1.37
C ILE A 3 11.29 -18.45 -2.87
N ARG A 4 10.25 -18.07 -3.62
CA ARG A 4 10.29 -17.95 -5.07
C ARG A 4 10.07 -16.50 -5.50
N LEU A 5 11.00 -15.93 -6.24
CA LEU A 5 10.85 -14.59 -6.80
C LEU A 5 9.73 -14.56 -7.86
N MET A 6 8.89 -13.56 -7.81
CA MET A 6 7.75 -13.38 -8.71
C MET A 6 8.01 -12.32 -9.79
N GLY A 7 8.91 -11.38 -9.53
CA GLY A 7 9.40 -10.36 -10.43
C GLY A 7 10.91 -10.22 -10.30
N GLU A 8 11.52 -9.36 -11.11
CA GLU A 8 12.98 -9.15 -11.07
C GLU A 8 13.41 -8.41 -9.78
N GLN A 9 12.66 -7.40 -9.36
CA GLN A 9 13.01 -6.52 -8.23
C GLN A 9 11.94 -6.43 -7.15
N ILE A 10 10.76 -7.03 -7.36
CA ILE A 10 9.62 -6.94 -6.44
C ILE A 10 8.79 -8.21 -6.48
N GLY A 11 8.31 -8.65 -5.32
CA GLY A 11 7.43 -9.78 -5.15
C GLY A 11 8.16 -11.10 -4.90
N ALA A 12 7.84 -11.74 -3.77
CA ALA A 12 8.31 -13.09 -3.45
C ALA A 12 7.16 -13.96 -2.90
N GLU A 13 7.06 -15.18 -3.40
CA GLU A 13 6.10 -16.17 -2.91
C GLU A 13 6.78 -17.06 -1.87
N ILE A 14 6.12 -17.18 -0.72
CA ILE A 14 6.55 -18.03 0.41
C ILE A 14 5.72 -19.31 0.37
N MET A 15 6.38 -20.44 0.18
CA MET A 15 5.75 -21.75 0.07
C MET A 15 6.12 -22.67 1.22
N GLY A 16 5.22 -23.62 1.55
CA GLY A 16 5.48 -24.64 2.55
C GLY A 16 5.54 -24.11 3.99
N VAL A 17 4.74 -23.07 4.30
CA VAL A 17 4.60 -22.47 5.62
C VAL A 17 3.13 -22.42 5.99
N ASP A 18 2.80 -22.79 7.21
CA ASP A 18 1.55 -22.45 7.87
C ASP A 18 1.86 -21.32 8.89
N VAL A 19 1.29 -20.13 8.64
CA VAL A 19 1.56 -18.96 9.48
C VAL A 19 1.03 -19.08 10.91
N LYS A 20 0.14 -20.04 11.19
CA LYS A 20 -0.38 -20.31 12.55
C LYS A 20 0.62 -21.03 13.44
N SER A 21 1.51 -21.82 12.83
CA SER A 21 2.39 -22.77 13.55
C SER A 21 3.87 -22.57 13.28
N MET A 22 4.26 -21.51 12.55
CA MET A 22 5.66 -21.23 12.24
C MET A 22 6.47 -20.84 13.49
N ASP A 23 7.74 -21.25 13.50
CA ASP A 23 8.71 -20.86 14.50
C ASP A 23 9.35 -19.49 14.21
N GLU A 24 10.10 -18.94 15.17
CA GLU A 24 10.74 -17.64 15.04
C GLU A 24 11.81 -17.60 13.95
N ALA A 25 12.50 -18.71 13.69
CA ALA A 25 13.49 -18.78 12.61
C ALA A 25 12.84 -18.70 11.23
N THR A 26 11.68 -19.33 11.07
CA THR A 26 10.84 -19.20 9.85
C THR A 26 10.30 -17.80 9.71
N TRP A 27 9.78 -17.21 10.79
CA TRP A 27 9.33 -15.83 10.80
C TRP A 27 10.43 -14.86 10.37
N ALA A 28 11.62 -14.96 10.94
CA ALA A 28 12.73 -14.07 10.59
C ALA A 28 13.07 -14.11 9.10
N LYS A 29 12.99 -15.30 8.47
CA LYS A 29 13.20 -15.44 7.02
C LYS A 29 12.07 -14.81 6.19
N ILE A 30 10.82 -14.93 6.65
CA ILE A 30 9.67 -14.29 6.00
C ILE A 30 9.79 -12.77 6.07
N TYR A 31 10.13 -12.25 7.24
CA TYR A 31 10.31 -10.81 7.44
C TYR A 31 11.46 -10.26 6.59
N GLN A 32 12.60 -10.98 6.53
CA GLN A 32 13.71 -10.60 5.66
C GLN A 32 13.31 -10.62 4.17
N ALA A 33 12.60 -11.65 3.72
CA ALA A 33 12.09 -11.70 2.36
C ALA A 33 11.14 -10.53 2.03
N TRP A 34 10.34 -10.09 3.00
CA TRP A 34 9.50 -8.90 2.84
C TRP A 34 10.33 -7.62 2.68
N LEU A 35 11.38 -7.43 3.47
CA LEU A 35 12.31 -6.30 3.34
C LEU A 35 13.06 -6.32 2.01
N ASP A 36 13.48 -7.51 1.55
CA ASP A 36 14.26 -7.66 0.32
C ASP A 36 13.42 -7.46 -0.94
N HIS A 37 12.13 -7.85 -0.90
CA HIS A 37 11.27 -7.91 -2.07
C HIS A 37 10.02 -7.02 -2.01
N ASN A 38 9.82 -6.21 -0.97
CA ASN A 38 8.76 -5.23 -0.76
C ASN A 38 7.34 -5.81 -0.68
N VAL A 39 7.06 -6.92 -1.36
CA VAL A 39 5.77 -7.62 -1.40
C VAL A 39 6.01 -9.11 -1.22
N ILE A 40 5.36 -9.71 -0.25
CA ILE A 40 5.37 -11.18 -0.10
C ILE A 40 3.97 -11.75 -0.20
N ILE A 41 3.91 -12.96 -0.75
CA ILE A 41 2.70 -13.74 -0.90
C ILE A 41 2.88 -15.05 -0.12
N VAL A 42 1.99 -15.32 0.83
CA VAL A 42 1.95 -16.64 1.50
C VAL A 42 0.69 -17.36 1.02
N ARG A 43 0.89 -18.46 0.27
CA ARG A 43 -0.19 -19.19 -0.39
C ARG A 43 -0.82 -20.23 0.52
N ASN A 44 -2.04 -20.63 0.15
CA ASN A 44 -2.76 -21.82 0.69
C ASN A 44 -2.93 -21.75 2.22
N GLN A 45 -3.29 -20.60 2.75
CA GLN A 45 -3.53 -20.42 4.17
C GLN A 45 -5.02 -20.62 4.48
N GLU A 46 -5.31 -21.34 5.57
CA GLU A 46 -6.65 -21.50 6.12
C GLU A 46 -6.73 -20.81 7.48
N LEU A 47 -7.11 -19.52 7.48
CA LEU A 47 -7.10 -18.70 8.67
C LEU A 47 -8.50 -18.32 9.14
N GLY A 48 -8.71 -18.46 10.46
CA GLY A 48 -9.72 -17.68 11.15
C GLY A 48 -9.31 -16.21 11.26
N ILE A 49 -10.27 -15.36 11.58
CA ILE A 49 -10.03 -13.91 11.69
C ILE A 49 -9.01 -13.57 12.79
N GLU A 50 -9.01 -14.34 13.88
CA GLU A 50 -8.02 -14.18 14.97
C GLU A 50 -6.61 -14.54 14.51
N ASP A 51 -6.44 -15.62 13.73
CA ASP A 51 -5.14 -16.04 13.22
C ASP A 51 -4.58 -15.02 12.24
N PHE A 52 -5.44 -14.50 11.34
CA PHE A 52 -5.07 -13.41 10.44
C PHE A 52 -4.61 -12.18 11.23
N TYR A 53 -5.36 -11.77 12.26
CA TYR A 53 -5.00 -10.64 13.10
C TYR A 53 -3.69 -10.86 13.86
N LYS A 54 -3.49 -12.04 14.47
CA LYS A 54 -2.25 -12.40 15.17
C LYS A 54 -1.04 -12.38 14.26
N TYR A 55 -1.19 -12.92 13.03
CA TYR A 55 -0.11 -12.87 12.04
C TYR A 55 0.23 -11.43 11.64
N SER A 56 -0.77 -10.60 11.44
CA SER A 56 -0.58 -9.19 11.08
C SER A 56 0.20 -8.40 12.15
N LEU A 57 -0.04 -8.68 13.43
CA LEU A 57 0.64 -8.03 14.56
C LEU A 57 2.15 -8.27 14.57
N ARG A 58 2.64 -9.31 13.91
CA ARG A 58 4.08 -9.59 13.81
C ARG A 58 4.83 -8.55 12.97
N PHE A 59 4.14 -7.84 12.07
CA PHE A 59 4.71 -6.76 11.26
C PHE A 59 4.66 -5.41 11.96
N GLY A 60 3.83 -5.25 12.97
CA GLY A 60 3.67 -4.03 13.75
C GLY A 60 2.24 -3.83 14.28
N PRO A 61 1.99 -2.72 14.98
CA PRO A 61 0.66 -2.41 15.50
C PRO A 61 -0.35 -2.20 14.38
N VAL A 62 -1.51 -2.86 14.51
CA VAL A 62 -2.62 -2.73 13.56
C VAL A 62 -3.52 -1.59 13.99
N GLU A 63 -3.85 -0.70 13.05
CA GLU A 63 -4.74 0.43 13.26
C GLU A 63 -6.09 0.24 12.56
N ALA A 64 -7.15 0.76 13.20
CA ALA A 64 -8.47 0.68 12.62
C ALA A 64 -8.62 1.67 11.45
N HIS A 65 -9.19 1.22 10.34
CA HIS A 65 -9.47 2.08 9.20
C HIS A 65 -10.37 3.27 9.59
N PRO A 66 -10.14 4.50 9.10
CA PRO A 66 -10.98 5.66 9.44
C PRO A 66 -12.46 5.44 9.17
N SER A 67 -12.82 4.84 8.04
CA SER A 67 -14.21 4.51 7.69
C SER A 67 -14.76 3.37 8.56
N LYS A 68 -15.63 3.72 9.50
CA LYS A 68 -16.26 2.75 10.41
C LYS A 68 -17.13 1.70 9.67
N SER A 69 -17.78 2.10 8.58
CA SER A 69 -18.69 1.22 7.80
C SER A 69 -18.01 0.04 7.09
N THR A 70 -16.68 0.05 6.98
CA THR A 70 -15.91 -1.07 6.38
C THR A 70 -15.27 -1.97 7.40
N ARG A 71 -15.35 -1.63 8.70
CA ARG A 71 -14.75 -2.42 9.77
C ARG A 71 -15.55 -3.69 10.02
N HIS A 72 -14.83 -4.79 10.29
CA HIS A 72 -15.48 -6.02 10.75
C HIS A 72 -16.17 -5.76 12.11
N PRO A 73 -17.43 -6.22 12.31
CA PRO A 73 -18.19 -5.90 13.53
C PRO A 73 -17.50 -6.37 14.81
N ASP A 74 -16.97 -7.58 14.84
CA ASP A 74 -16.31 -8.18 16.01
C ASP A 74 -14.81 -7.86 16.10
N PHE A 75 -14.18 -7.45 14.98
CA PHE A 75 -12.76 -7.11 14.88
C PHE A 75 -12.58 -5.76 14.22
N PRO A 76 -12.85 -4.63 14.89
CA PRO A 76 -12.91 -3.31 14.28
C PRO A 76 -11.59 -2.79 13.70
N LYS A 77 -10.47 -3.45 13.98
CA LYS A 77 -9.17 -3.18 13.34
C LYS A 77 -9.00 -3.90 12.00
N ILE A 78 -9.89 -4.82 11.66
CA ILE A 78 -9.93 -5.48 10.36
C ILE A 78 -10.99 -4.81 9.50
N THR A 79 -10.62 -4.46 8.28
CA THR A 79 -11.50 -3.95 7.25
C THR A 79 -11.93 -5.10 6.35
N VAL A 80 -13.20 -5.17 5.98
CA VAL A 80 -13.70 -6.10 4.97
C VAL A 80 -13.84 -5.35 3.65
N LEU A 81 -13.03 -5.73 2.66
CA LEU A 81 -13.09 -5.19 1.30
C LEU A 81 -13.99 -6.05 0.44
N GLY A 82 -14.69 -5.41 -0.51
CA GLY A 82 -15.53 -6.09 -1.50
C GLY A 82 -16.96 -6.38 -1.03
N VAL A 83 -17.25 -6.19 0.25
CA VAL A 83 -18.65 -6.15 0.74
C VAL A 83 -19.18 -4.77 0.41
N GLY A 84 -20.28 -4.72 -0.32
CA GLY A 84 -20.86 -3.47 -0.79
C GLY A 84 -21.12 -2.49 0.35
N LYS A 85 -20.69 -1.26 0.14
CA LYS A 85 -21.17 -0.12 0.95
C LYS A 85 -22.51 0.30 0.42
N PHE A 86 -23.46 0.36 1.31
CA PHE A 86 -24.74 1.01 1.06
C PHE A 86 -24.59 2.48 1.50
N ASP A 87 -25.04 3.41 0.65
CA ASP A 87 -25.27 4.79 1.06
C ASP A 87 -26.41 4.88 2.08
N GLU A 88 -26.71 6.08 2.57
CA GLU A 88 -27.80 6.31 3.53
C GLU A 88 -29.18 5.89 2.97
N ASP A 89 -29.30 5.77 1.65
CA ASP A 89 -30.50 5.30 0.95
C ASP A 89 -30.48 3.79 0.65
N GLY A 90 -29.45 3.06 1.11
CA GLY A 90 -29.29 1.63 0.87
C GLY A 90 -28.82 1.27 -0.54
N ARG A 91 -28.20 2.20 -1.28
CA ARG A 91 -27.66 1.97 -2.62
C ARG A 91 -26.16 1.72 -2.55
N LEU A 92 -25.72 0.74 -3.36
CA LEU A 92 -24.31 0.40 -3.48
C LEU A 92 -23.59 1.42 -4.37
N ASP A 93 -22.74 2.28 -3.79
CA ASP A 93 -21.85 3.13 -4.58
C ASP A 93 -20.53 2.42 -4.93
N LEU A 94 -20.62 1.50 -5.89
CA LEU A 94 -19.48 0.79 -6.45
C LEU A 94 -18.51 1.71 -7.21
N ALA A 95 -18.99 2.84 -7.73
CA ALA A 95 -18.21 3.70 -8.64
C ALA A 95 -17.13 4.49 -7.88
N ILE A 96 -17.45 5.03 -6.70
CA ILE A 96 -16.48 5.76 -5.88
C ILE A 96 -15.43 4.81 -5.31
N TYR A 97 -15.83 3.60 -4.93
CA TYR A 97 -14.93 2.62 -4.33
C TYR A 97 -13.92 2.05 -5.32
N ARG A 98 -14.32 1.85 -6.58
CA ARG A 98 -13.46 1.34 -7.65
C ARG A 98 -12.41 2.36 -8.10
N ARG A 99 -12.80 3.61 -8.32
CA ARG A 99 -11.93 4.67 -8.89
C ARG A 99 -10.72 4.99 -8.01
N GLY A 100 -10.86 5.00 -6.69
CA GLY A 100 -9.77 5.32 -5.77
C GLY A 100 -8.67 4.25 -5.71
N ALA A 101 -8.99 2.99 -6.01
CA ALA A 101 -8.06 1.87 -5.96
C ALA A 101 -7.44 1.54 -7.33
N GLU A 102 -7.96 2.10 -8.42
CA GLU A 102 -7.51 1.84 -9.79
C GLU A 102 -6.28 2.67 -10.22
N CYS A 103 -5.87 3.66 -9.43
CA CYS A 103 -4.64 4.41 -9.66
C CYS A 103 -3.52 3.86 -8.75
N PHE A 104 -2.28 3.84 -9.24
CA PHE A 104 -1.14 3.52 -8.40
C PHE A 104 -0.99 4.53 -7.27
N HIS A 105 -0.90 4.03 -6.05
CA HIS A 105 -0.81 4.83 -4.84
C HIS A 105 -0.03 4.09 -3.75
N THR A 106 0.28 4.80 -2.67
CA THR A 106 0.69 4.19 -1.40
C THR A 106 -0.29 4.57 -0.30
N ASP A 107 -0.53 3.64 0.63
CA ASP A 107 -1.51 3.87 1.68
C ASP A 107 -1.02 4.90 2.72
N GLY A 108 -1.88 5.88 3.00
CA GLY A 108 -1.67 6.83 4.09
C GLY A 108 -0.67 7.96 3.80
N ALA A 109 -0.25 8.19 2.55
CA ALA A 109 0.69 9.26 2.21
C ALA A 109 0.22 10.67 2.65
N TYR A 110 -1.08 10.88 2.79
CA TYR A 110 -1.68 12.14 3.27
C TYR A 110 -1.70 12.26 4.80
N ASP A 111 -1.17 11.27 5.54
CA ASP A 111 -1.06 11.28 7.00
C ASP A 111 0.39 11.59 7.40
N ASN A 112 0.58 12.36 8.49
CA ASN A 112 1.90 12.63 9.05
C ASN A 112 2.62 11.34 9.53
N ASP A 113 1.85 10.33 9.89
CA ASP A 113 2.30 9.00 10.26
C ASP A 113 1.72 7.95 9.29
N PRO A 114 2.31 7.79 8.08
CA PRO A 114 1.81 6.88 7.06
C PRO A 114 1.93 5.41 7.50
N PHE A 115 1.16 4.54 6.85
CA PHE A 115 1.22 3.11 7.16
C PHE A 115 2.56 2.49 6.74
N LYS A 116 3.13 1.67 7.63
CA LYS A 116 4.28 0.82 7.35
C LYS A 116 3.94 -0.22 6.28
N ALA A 117 2.86 -0.95 6.51
CA ALA A 117 2.45 -2.04 5.64
C ALA A 117 0.92 -2.14 5.54
N THR A 118 0.46 -2.76 4.48
CA THR A 118 -0.92 -3.23 4.33
C THR A 118 -0.90 -4.72 4.03
N GLN A 119 -1.80 -5.46 4.66
CA GLN A 119 -1.95 -6.89 4.47
C GLN A 119 -3.38 -7.22 4.07
N LEU A 120 -3.54 -8.06 3.05
CA LEU A 120 -4.80 -8.63 2.62
C LEU A 120 -4.80 -10.16 2.78
N TYR A 121 -5.97 -10.71 3.11
CA TYR A 121 -6.25 -12.13 3.08
C TYR A 121 -7.48 -12.39 2.21
N ALA A 122 -7.35 -13.28 1.23
CA ALA A 122 -8.37 -13.54 0.23
C ALA A 122 -9.42 -14.53 0.70
N LEU A 123 -10.68 -14.10 0.81
CA LEU A 123 -11.83 -14.89 1.21
C LEU A 123 -12.67 -15.36 0.01
N ALA A 124 -12.88 -14.48 -0.97
CA ALA A 124 -13.56 -14.80 -2.22
C ALA A 124 -12.87 -14.07 -3.38
N ILE A 125 -12.74 -14.76 -4.50
CA ILE A 125 -12.02 -14.27 -5.67
C ILE A 125 -12.91 -14.48 -6.89
N PRO A 126 -13.04 -13.47 -7.78
CA PRO A 126 -13.81 -13.58 -9.01
C PRO A 126 -13.18 -14.60 -9.98
N SER A 127 -13.98 -15.10 -10.92
CA SER A 127 -13.56 -16.07 -11.93
C SER A 127 -12.47 -15.55 -12.88
N ARG A 128 -12.42 -14.21 -13.06
CA ARG A 128 -11.42 -13.51 -13.89
C ARG A 128 -11.20 -12.08 -13.40
N GLY A 129 -10.01 -11.55 -13.66
CA GLY A 129 -9.63 -10.21 -13.24
C GLY A 129 -9.49 -10.05 -11.73
N GLY A 130 -9.60 -8.82 -11.23
CA GLY A 130 -9.48 -8.51 -9.80
C GLY A 130 -8.06 -8.60 -9.27
N ASP A 131 -7.07 -8.60 -10.13
CA ASP A 131 -5.65 -8.63 -9.80
C ASP A 131 -5.22 -7.39 -8.99
N THR A 132 -4.08 -7.48 -8.32
CA THR A 132 -3.43 -6.31 -7.71
C THR A 132 -2.06 -6.11 -8.35
N HIS A 133 -1.82 -4.90 -8.84
CA HIS A 133 -0.55 -4.51 -9.42
C HIS A 133 0.31 -3.81 -8.38
N PHE A 134 1.60 -4.12 -8.38
CA PHE A 134 2.61 -3.52 -7.52
C PHE A 134 3.73 -2.92 -8.34
N ALA A 135 4.34 -1.84 -7.84
CA ALA A 135 5.54 -1.26 -8.42
C ALA A 135 6.51 -0.79 -7.32
N SER A 136 7.81 -0.94 -7.57
CA SER A 136 8.88 -0.64 -6.62
C SER A 136 9.25 0.85 -6.65
N MET A 137 9.16 1.52 -5.51
CA MET A 137 9.68 2.89 -5.33
C MET A 137 11.21 2.94 -5.38
N TYR A 138 11.89 1.82 -5.10
CA TYR A 138 13.34 1.71 -5.26
C TYR A 138 13.71 1.75 -6.74
N ALA A 139 13.04 0.94 -7.58
CA ALA A 139 13.26 0.94 -9.03
C ALA A 139 12.95 2.31 -9.65
N ALA A 140 11.90 2.97 -9.18
CA ALA A 140 11.56 4.33 -9.58
C ALA A 140 12.69 5.32 -9.25
N TYR A 141 13.22 5.29 -8.01
CA TYR A 141 14.35 6.14 -7.61
C TYR A 141 15.61 5.83 -8.43
N ASP A 142 15.93 4.56 -8.62
CA ASP A 142 17.15 4.15 -9.34
C ASP A 142 17.14 4.64 -10.80
N ALA A 143 15.95 4.67 -11.43
CA ALA A 143 15.75 5.12 -12.81
C ALA A 143 15.79 6.65 -12.99
N LEU A 144 15.72 7.44 -11.92
CA LEU A 144 15.79 8.89 -12.01
C LEU A 144 17.12 9.34 -12.59
N PRO A 145 17.15 10.30 -13.55
CA PRO A 145 18.37 10.90 -14.01
C PRO A 145 19.05 11.71 -12.90
N GLN A 146 20.39 11.78 -12.94
CA GLN A 146 21.19 12.42 -11.90
C GLN A 146 20.76 13.87 -11.64
N ARG A 147 20.37 14.63 -12.68
CA ARG A 147 19.87 16.00 -12.53
C ARG A 147 18.66 16.11 -11.62
N LEU A 148 17.72 15.15 -11.65
CA LEU A 148 16.57 15.14 -10.74
C LEU A 148 16.98 14.73 -9.34
N LYS A 149 17.89 13.76 -9.20
CA LYS A 149 18.43 13.37 -7.90
C LYS A 149 19.10 14.55 -7.21
N ASP A 150 19.98 15.29 -7.92
CA ASP A 150 20.69 16.44 -7.37
C ASP A 150 19.73 17.59 -7.03
N ARG A 151 18.73 17.85 -7.89
CA ARG A 151 17.77 18.95 -7.68
C ARG A 151 16.84 18.71 -6.50
N LEU A 152 16.47 17.46 -6.24
CA LEU A 152 15.43 17.09 -5.29
C LEU A 152 15.98 16.45 -4.01
N ASP A 153 17.29 16.25 -3.89
CA ASP A 153 17.88 15.66 -2.69
C ASP A 153 17.59 16.55 -1.47
N GLY A 154 17.14 15.90 -0.39
CA GLY A 154 16.74 16.56 0.84
C GLY A 154 15.40 17.31 0.80
N ARG A 155 14.73 17.43 -0.36
CA ARG A 155 13.42 18.10 -0.45
C ARG A 155 12.31 17.23 0.09
N LYS A 156 11.32 17.92 0.67
CA LYS A 156 10.03 17.32 1.06
C LYS A 156 8.97 17.67 0.03
N ALA A 157 7.94 16.83 0.01
CA ALA A 157 6.71 17.12 -0.71
C ALA A 157 5.53 17.16 0.25
N ALA A 158 4.56 18.00 -0.08
CA ALA A 158 3.29 18.13 0.62
C ALA A 158 2.28 17.12 0.06
N PHE A 159 1.60 16.39 0.92
CA PHE A 159 0.59 15.41 0.55
C PHE A 159 -0.75 15.73 1.22
N VAL A 160 -1.82 15.67 0.42
CA VAL A 160 -3.21 15.81 0.87
C VAL A 160 -4.10 14.78 0.17
N TYR A 161 -5.25 14.49 0.74
CA TYR A 161 -6.23 13.68 0.04
C TYR A 161 -6.71 14.37 -1.24
N GLY A 162 -6.56 13.72 -2.39
CA GLY A 162 -6.87 14.28 -3.71
C GLY A 162 -5.72 15.05 -4.39
N GLY A 163 -4.57 15.21 -3.72
CA GLY A 163 -3.37 15.81 -4.31
C GLY A 163 -3.64 17.15 -4.99
N ARG A 164 -3.07 17.37 -6.18
CA ARG A 164 -3.27 18.58 -7.00
C ARG A 164 -4.74 18.81 -7.37
N THR A 165 -5.55 17.76 -7.50
CA THR A 165 -7.01 17.90 -7.79
C THR A 165 -7.72 18.64 -6.64
N ALA A 166 -7.26 18.51 -5.41
CA ALA A 166 -7.84 19.21 -4.26
C ALA A 166 -7.74 20.74 -4.33
N ARG A 167 -6.90 21.30 -5.21
CA ARG A 167 -6.84 22.74 -5.49
C ARG A 167 -8.12 23.26 -6.16
N HIS A 168 -8.83 22.40 -6.90
CA HIS A 168 -9.96 22.80 -7.76
C HIS A 168 -11.29 22.15 -7.34
N VAL A 169 -11.25 21.04 -6.60
CA VAL A 169 -12.43 20.26 -6.23
C VAL A 169 -12.44 20.03 -4.73
N THR A 170 -13.57 20.27 -4.11
CA THR A 170 -13.78 19.96 -2.70
C THR A 170 -14.05 18.46 -2.52
N LEU A 171 -13.01 17.71 -2.18
CA LEU A 171 -13.06 16.26 -1.94
C LEU A 171 -13.22 15.88 -0.47
N LEU A 172 -13.02 16.85 0.43
CA LEU A 172 -12.97 16.65 1.88
C LEU A 172 -14.06 17.44 2.58
N ASN A 173 -14.49 16.96 3.74
CA ASN A 173 -15.29 17.73 4.66
C ASN A 173 -14.49 18.94 5.22
N GLU A 174 -15.18 19.85 5.93
CA GLU A 174 -14.57 21.09 6.44
C GLU A 174 -13.41 20.82 7.41
N GLU A 175 -13.56 19.82 8.29
CA GLU A 175 -12.56 19.45 9.29
C GLU A 175 -11.27 18.93 8.66
N ASP A 176 -11.39 18.07 7.65
CA ASP A 176 -10.22 17.52 6.96
C ASP A 176 -9.50 18.55 6.08
N ARG A 177 -10.22 19.55 5.55
CA ARG A 177 -9.63 20.67 4.79
C ARG A 177 -8.78 21.60 5.66
N GLN A 178 -9.04 21.68 6.94
CA GLN A 178 -8.28 22.51 7.89
C GLN A 178 -6.98 21.85 8.34
N LYS A 179 -6.79 20.56 8.08
CA LYS A 179 -5.53 19.88 8.41
C LYS A 179 -4.40 20.37 7.49
N PRO A 180 -3.22 20.69 8.05
CA PRO A 180 -2.07 21.02 7.22
C PRO A 180 -1.68 19.80 6.37
N PRO A 181 -1.11 20.00 5.17
CA PRO A 181 -0.56 18.92 4.36
C PRO A 181 0.47 18.10 5.14
N ALA A 182 0.47 16.79 4.96
CA ALA A 182 1.53 15.93 5.47
C ALA A 182 2.82 16.16 4.68
N MET A 183 3.95 16.34 5.39
CA MET A 183 5.24 16.63 4.77
C MET A 183 6.16 15.42 4.84
N HIS A 184 6.47 14.82 3.70
CA HIS A 184 7.35 13.66 3.60
C HIS A 184 8.56 13.95 2.72
N SER A 185 9.71 13.35 3.06
CA SER A 185 10.89 13.38 2.18
C SER A 185 10.54 12.71 0.85
N LEU A 186 10.81 13.41 -0.26
CA LEU A 186 10.54 12.89 -1.60
C LEU A 186 11.43 11.68 -1.92
N PHE A 187 12.70 11.73 -1.49
CA PHE A 187 13.62 10.60 -1.51
C PHE A 187 13.73 10.05 -0.08
N ARG A 188 12.89 9.08 0.22
CA ARG A 188 12.82 8.50 1.55
C ARG A 188 13.87 7.40 1.72
N VAL A 189 14.67 7.50 2.76
CA VAL A 189 15.54 6.40 3.18
C VAL A 189 14.71 5.40 3.98
N HIS A 190 14.65 4.17 3.52
CA HIS A 190 13.93 3.12 4.23
C HIS A 190 14.63 2.79 5.55
N PRO A 191 13.92 2.81 6.70
CA PRO A 191 14.56 2.76 8.02
C PRO A 191 15.25 1.43 8.33
N GLU A 192 14.85 0.33 7.70
CA GLU A 192 15.40 -1.02 7.96
C GLU A 192 16.38 -1.48 6.88
N THR A 193 16.24 -1.05 5.63
CA THR A 193 17.12 -1.48 4.52
C THR A 193 18.18 -0.43 4.16
N GLY A 194 18.00 0.83 4.55
CA GLY A 194 18.86 1.94 4.16
C GLY A 194 18.76 2.35 2.68
N ARG A 195 17.92 1.70 1.88
CA ARG A 195 17.75 2.02 0.46
C ARG A 195 16.93 3.29 0.29
N LYS A 196 17.27 4.10 -0.71
CA LYS A 196 16.48 5.27 -1.11
C LYS A 196 15.32 4.85 -2.01
N ALA A 197 14.13 5.39 -1.73
CA ALA A 197 12.91 5.18 -2.49
C ALA A 197 12.34 6.52 -2.95
N LEU A 198 11.78 6.59 -4.15
CA LEU A 198 10.96 7.72 -4.59
C LEU A 198 9.60 7.62 -3.89
N TYR A 199 9.45 8.33 -2.75
CA TYR A 199 8.19 8.37 -2.01
C TYR A 199 7.24 9.36 -2.67
N PHE A 200 6.42 8.85 -3.56
CA PHE A 200 5.61 9.62 -4.49
C PHE A 200 4.22 8.98 -4.63
N ASP A 201 3.17 9.79 -4.65
CA ASP A 201 1.79 9.35 -4.88
C ASP A 201 1.09 10.39 -5.75
N PRO A 202 0.88 10.13 -7.06
CA PRO A 202 0.30 11.11 -7.98
C PRO A 202 -1.07 11.61 -7.55
N GLY A 203 -1.85 10.77 -6.86
CA GLY A 203 -3.18 11.10 -6.35
C GLY A 203 -3.18 11.84 -5.01
N LYS A 204 -2.03 12.03 -4.38
CA LYS A 204 -1.91 12.65 -3.05
C LYS A 204 -0.90 13.79 -2.99
N ILE A 205 0.10 13.82 -3.87
CA ILE A 205 1.08 14.90 -3.88
C ILE A 205 0.44 16.21 -4.32
N LEU A 206 0.68 17.27 -3.54
CA LEU A 206 0.16 18.62 -3.77
C LEU A 206 1.23 19.54 -4.37
N ALA A 207 2.42 19.52 -3.79
CA ALA A 207 3.53 20.39 -4.16
C ALA A 207 4.87 19.87 -3.62
N ILE A 208 5.97 20.33 -4.21
CA ILE A 208 7.34 20.10 -3.73
C ILE A 208 7.78 21.36 -2.96
N GLU A 209 8.28 21.18 -1.75
CA GLU A 209 8.71 22.26 -0.87
C GLU A 209 9.79 23.14 -1.51
N GLY A 210 9.60 24.45 -1.44
CA GLY A 210 10.56 25.46 -1.92
C GLY A 210 10.61 25.60 -3.44
N LEU A 211 9.58 25.13 -4.16
CA LEU A 211 9.39 25.39 -5.59
C LEU A 211 8.10 26.19 -5.80
N GLU A 212 8.10 27.04 -6.85
CA GLU A 212 6.88 27.67 -7.32
C GLU A 212 5.91 26.62 -7.89
N GLU A 213 4.60 26.89 -7.85
CA GLU A 213 3.56 25.92 -8.21
C GLU A 213 3.76 25.31 -9.59
N ALA A 214 3.98 26.14 -10.61
CA ALA A 214 4.16 25.68 -11.99
C ALA A 214 5.40 24.77 -12.14
N GLU A 215 6.52 25.14 -11.52
CA GLU A 215 7.74 24.36 -11.53
C GLU A 215 7.58 23.03 -10.77
N SER A 216 6.89 23.08 -9.63
CA SER A 216 6.55 21.88 -8.86
C SER A 216 5.70 20.90 -9.68
N ASP A 217 4.70 21.40 -10.39
CA ASP A 217 3.82 20.58 -11.21
C ASP A 217 4.56 19.93 -12.39
N GLU A 218 5.43 20.67 -13.09
CA GLU A 218 6.27 20.11 -14.15
C GLU A 218 7.17 18.98 -13.65
N ILE A 219 7.79 19.16 -12.45
CA ILE A 219 8.64 18.12 -11.85
C ILE A 219 7.79 16.92 -11.40
N ILE A 220 6.62 17.13 -10.82
CA ILE A 220 5.71 16.05 -10.43
C ILE A 220 5.31 15.22 -11.65
N ASP A 221 4.96 15.87 -12.76
CA ASP A 221 4.62 15.18 -14.01
C ASP A 221 5.82 14.42 -14.58
N GLU A 222 7.02 14.97 -14.48
CA GLU A 222 8.24 14.27 -14.89
C GLU A 222 8.51 13.05 -14.00
N LEU A 223 8.39 13.17 -12.67
CA LEU A 223 8.59 12.06 -11.73
C LEU A 223 7.63 10.90 -11.99
N GLU A 224 6.39 11.19 -12.35
CA GLU A 224 5.39 10.16 -12.68
C GLU A 224 5.84 9.27 -13.83
N THR A 225 6.61 9.80 -14.80
CA THR A 225 7.16 9.00 -15.92
C THR A 225 8.16 7.93 -15.47
N TYR A 226 8.81 8.09 -14.32
CA TYR A 226 9.76 7.13 -13.76
C TYR A 226 9.14 6.13 -12.78
N MET A 227 7.88 6.32 -12.41
CA MET A 227 7.21 5.54 -11.38
C MET A 227 7.12 4.05 -11.69
N LEU A 228 6.86 3.71 -12.97
CA LEU A 228 6.54 2.35 -13.40
C LEU A 228 7.66 1.75 -14.25
N GLN A 229 8.76 1.35 -13.60
CA GLN A 229 9.86 0.67 -14.28
C GLN A 229 9.52 -0.81 -14.53
N PRO A 230 9.75 -1.37 -15.74
CA PRO A 230 9.37 -2.74 -16.08
C PRO A 230 9.92 -3.78 -15.09
N ALA A 231 11.20 -3.72 -14.74
CA ALA A 231 11.82 -4.64 -13.78
C ALA A 231 11.27 -4.50 -12.35
N GLY A 232 10.70 -3.33 -12.02
CA GLY A 232 10.13 -3.00 -10.72
C GLY A 232 8.62 -3.29 -10.60
N GLN A 233 8.01 -4.00 -11.53
CA GLN A 233 6.57 -4.28 -11.52
C GLN A 233 6.26 -5.76 -11.26
N TYR A 234 5.15 -5.99 -10.55
CA TYR A 234 4.59 -7.32 -10.30
C TYR A 234 3.08 -7.26 -10.29
N THR A 235 2.41 -8.24 -10.91
CA THR A 235 0.96 -8.41 -10.87
C THR A 235 0.60 -9.67 -10.10
N HIS A 236 -0.12 -9.51 -8.98
CA HIS A 236 -0.61 -10.61 -8.19
C HIS A 236 -1.96 -11.09 -8.67
N LYS A 237 -2.01 -12.36 -9.09
CA LYS A 237 -3.24 -13.10 -9.38
C LYS A 237 -3.69 -13.84 -8.13
N TRP A 238 -4.79 -13.40 -7.59
CA TRP A 238 -5.33 -13.90 -6.34
C TRP A 238 -5.82 -15.33 -6.40
N ARG A 239 -5.68 -16.03 -5.28
CA ARG A 239 -6.34 -17.30 -4.97
C ARG A 239 -6.93 -17.19 -3.57
N VAL A 240 -8.06 -17.87 -3.31
CA VAL A 240 -8.61 -17.99 -1.95
C VAL A 240 -7.53 -18.55 -1.03
N GLY A 241 -7.40 -17.98 0.16
CA GLY A 241 -6.36 -18.35 1.13
C GLY A 241 -4.99 -17.69 0.89
N ASP A 242 -4.85 -16.78 -0.08
CA ASP A 242 -3.63 -15.99 -0.22
C ASP A 242 -3.56 -14.91 0.87
N ILE A 243 -2.41 -14.81 1.53
CA ILE A 243 -2.01 -13.61 2.27
C ILE A 243 -1.05 -12.84 1.39
N VAL A 244 -1.31 -11.56 1.16
CA VAL A 244 -0.36 -10.64 0.52
C VAL A 244 -0.10 -9.49 1.45
N ILE A 245 1.16 -9.21 1.70
CA ILE A 245 1.60 -8.04 2.48
C ILE A 245 2.62 -7.24 1.69
N TRP A 246 2.44 -5.92 1.67
CA TRP A 246 3.37 -5.01 1.02
C TRP A 246 3.82 -3.89 1.93
N ASP A 247 5.03 -3.39 1.65
CA ASP A 247 5.65 -2.29 2.36
C ASP A 247 5.28 -0.96 1.71
N ASN A 248 4.43 -0.18 2.37
CA ASN A 248 4.00 1.13 1.87
C ASN A 248 5.12 2.17 1.85
N ARG A 249 6.24 1.89 2.50
CA ARG A 249 7.39 2.81 2.56
C ARG A 249 8.22 2.77 1.28
N CYS A 250 8.06 1.70 0.46
CA CYS A 250 8.86 1.47 -0.74
C CYS A 250 8.12 0.81 -1.91
N SER A 251 6.79 0.71 -1.86
CA SER A 251 6.00 0.18 -2.97
C SER A 251 4.73 0.96 -3.24
N TYR A 252 4.38 1.00 -4.52
CA TYR A 252 3.07 1.43 -5.02
C TYR A 252 2.20 0.22 -5.28
N HIS A 253 0.89 0.40 -5.20
CA HIS A 253 -0.06 -0.63 -5.59
C HIS A 253 -1.33 -0.04 -6.20
N LYS A 254 -2.04 -0.87 -6.98
CA LYS A 254 -3.41 -0.57 -7.47
C LYS A 254 -4.21 -1.84 -7.66
N ALA A 255 -5.53 -1.76 -7.50
CA ALA A 255 -6.45 -2.82 -7.90
C ALA A 255 -6.73 -2.71 -9.41
N ALA A 256 -6.86 -3.84 -10.10
CA ALA A 256 -7.16 -3.85 -11.54
C ALA A 256 -8.59 -3.37 -11.85
N GLY A 257 -9.55 -3.65 -10.96
CA GLY A 257 -10.94 -3.19 -11.13
C GLY A 257 -11.72 -3.86 -12.28
N ASP A 258 -11.14 -4.86 -12.93
CA ASP A 258 -11.55 -5.46 -14.20
C ASP A 258 -12.35 -6.77 -14.06
N TYR A 259 -12.83 -7.08 -12.85
CA TYR A 259 -13.62 -8.29 -12.60
C TYR A 259 -15.12 -8.07 -12.81
N PRO A 260 -15.91 -9.14 -13.06
CA PRO A 260 -17.36 -9.03 -13.25
C PRO A 260 -18.03 -8.37 -12.02
N PRO A 261 -18.93 -7.39 -12.22
CA PRO A 261 -19.56 -6.67 -11.10
C PRO A 261 -20.47 -7.52 -10.22
N GLU A 262 -20.96 -8.65 -10.78
CA GLU A 262 -21.80 -9.62 -10.11
C GLU A 262 -21.03 -10.66 -9.30
N GLU A 263 -19.71 -10.71 -9.41
CA GLU A 263 -18.87 -11.67 -8.71
C GLU A 263 -18.20 -11.04 -7.48
N ASP A 264 -18.10 -11.83 -6.42
CA ASP A 264 -17.48 -11.40 -5.17
C ASP A 264 -15.95 -11.35 -5.29
N ARG A 265 -15.39 -10.26 -4.75
CA ARG A 265 -13.95 -10.10 -4.50
C ARG A 265 -13.75 -9.62 -3.06
N ILE A 266 -13.73 -10.57 -2.11
CA ILE A 266 -13.77 -10.28 -0.68
C ILE A 266 -12.41 -10.55 -0.04
N HIS A 267 -11.90 -9.57 0.70
CA HIS A 267 -10.65 -9.67 1.45
C HIS A 267 -10.81 -9.11 2.87
N TRP A 268 -10.14 -9.73 3.82
CA TRP A 268 -9.79 -9.01 5.05
C TRP A 268 -8.57 -8.14 4.79
N ARG A 269 -8.60 -6.92 5.32
CA ARG A 269 -7.51 -5.95 5.23
C ARG A 269 -7.14 -5.44 6.60
N VAL A 270 -5.83 -5.31 6.85
CA VAL A 270 -5.29 -4.53 7.97
C VAL A 270 -4.29 -3.51 7.47
N SER A 271 -4.24 -2.38 8.18
CA SER A 271 -3.23 -1.33 8.01
C SER A 271 -2.32 -1.35 9.22
N ILE A 272 -1.01 -1.44 8.99
CA ILE A 272 0.02 -1.63 10.02
C ILE A 272 0.83 -0.34 10.11
N LYS A 273 1.00 0.17 11.33
CA LYS A 273 1.79 1.37 11.62
C LYS A 273 3.23 1.05 11.97
N ASP A 274 4.08 2.07 11.92
CA ASP A 274 5.48 2.03 12.28
C ASP A 274 5.69 2.91 13.52
N TYR A 275 5.32 2.40 14.69
CA TYR A 275 5.58 3.12 15.96
C TYR A 275 7.00 2.82 16.48
N GLY A 276 8.02 3.15 15.66
CA GLY A 276 9.42 2.88 15.99
C GLY A 276 9.87 1.48 15.60
N SER A 277 11.17 1.26 15.64
CA SER A 277 11.81 0.01 15.23
C SER A 277 11.09 -1.22 15.78
N PRO A 278 11.07 -2.33 15.01
CA PRO A 278 10.43 -3.56 15.46
C PRO A 278 10.89 -3.89 16.87
N ILE A 279 9.94 -4.27 17.73
CA ILE A 279 10.26 -4.84 19.04
C ILE A 279 11.23 -5.99 18.77
N LYS A 280 12.51 -5.79 19.09
CA LYS A 280 13.43 -6.92 19.11
C LYS A 280 12.84 -7.90 20.10
N PRO A 281 12.59 -9.16 19.72
CA PRO A 281 12.27 -10.15 20.74
C PRO A 281 13.44 -10.22 21.72
N ASP A 282 13.14 -10.15 23.00
CA ASP A 282 14.07 -10.38 24.09
C ASP A 282 14.63 -11.78 24.01
#